data_6b41791c9ddf1288226bd0f6b2bd3511
#
_entry.id   6b41791c9ddf1288226bd0f6b2bd3511
#
_cell.length_a   1.000
_cell.length_b   1.000
_cell.length_c   1.000
_cell.angle_alpha   90.00
_cell.angle_beta   90.00
_cell.angle_gamma   90.00
#
_symmetry.space_group_name_H-M   'P 1'
#
loop_
_entity.id
_entity.type
_entity.pdbx_description
1 polymer ?
#
loop_
_entity_poly.entity_id
_entity_poly.type
_entity_poly.pdbx_seq_one_letter_code
_entity_poly.pdbx_strand_id
1 'polypeptide(L)'
;MVYDIDMLRSFYSNFPKRVDAAREQVGRPLTLAEKILYAHLYEESDICPFRRGEDYVNFRPDRVAMQDATAQMALLQFMNAGKSKSAVPATVHCDHLIQANMGAKTDIACLLYTSPSPRDRSVS
;
A
#
# COMPACT_ATOMS: atom_id res chain seq x y z
N MET A 1 11.06 -2.88 -11.46
CA MET A 1 10.20 -1.95 -10.68
C MET A 1 8.96 -1.71 -11.51
N VAL A 2 7.81 -2.19 -11.04
CA VAL A 2 6.55 -2.02 -11.79
C VAL A 2 5.97 -0.67 -11.38
N TYR A 3 6.23 0.35 -12.18
CA TYR A 3 5.52 1.62 -12.08
C TYR A 3 4.23 1.50 -12.87
N ASP A 4 3.13 1.37 -12.19
CA ASP A 4 1.82 1.48 -12.82
C ASP A 4 1.42 2.96 -12.88
N ILE A 5 2.03 3.67 -13.85
CA ILE A 5 1.79 5.09 -14.06
C ILE A 5 0.33 5.34 -14.44
N ASP A 6 -0.28 4.43 -15.18
CA ASP A 6 -1.66 4.60 -15.64
C ASP A 6 -2.64 4.44 -14.48
N MET A 7 -2.37 3.52 -13.54
CA MET A 7 -3.12 3.42 -12.30
C MET A 7 -3.01 4.71 -11.47
N LEU A 8 -1.80 5.25 -11.31
CA LEU A 8 -1.59 6.50 -10.59
C LEU A 8 -2.31 7.67 -11.24
N ARG A 9 -2.22 7.82 -12.55
CA ARG A 9 -2.93 8.86 -13.31
C ARG A 9 -4.44 8.73 -13.14
N SER A 10 -4.97 7.53 -13.25
CA SER A 10 -6.38 7.24 -13.04
C SER A 10 -6.83 7.60 -11.62
N PHE A 11 -6.04 7.21 -10.62
CA PHE A 11 -6.31 7.56 -9.23
C PHE A 11 -6.38 9.08 -9.04
N TYR A 12 -5.34 9.81 -9.44
CA TYR A 12 -5.30 11.27 -9.25
C TYR A 12 -6.35 12.03 -10.07
N SER A 13 -6.76 11.51 -11.21
CA SER A 13 -7.84 12.12 -11.99
C SER A 13 -9.22 11.96 -11.33
N ASN A 14 -9.41 10.86 -10.59
CA ASN A 14 -10.66 10.56 -9.90
C ASN A 14 -10.70 11.09 -8.45
N PHE A 15 -9.54 11.32 -7.85
CA PHE A 15 -9.42 11.75 -6.46
C PHE A 15 -10.24 13.01 -6.12
N PRO A 16 -10.17 14.11 -6.90
CA PRO A 16 -10.99 15.29 -6.61
C PRO A 16 -12.48 14.99 -6.61
N LYS A 17 -12.96 14.25 -7.58
CA LYS A 17 -14.39 13.89 -7.71
C LYS A 17 -14.89 13.11 -6.50
N ARG A 18 -14.10 12.12 -6.04
CA ARG A 18 -14.44 11.32 -4.85
C ARG A 18 -14.43 12.16 -3.57
N VAL A 19 -13.46 13.08 -3.45
CA VAL A 19 -13.37 14.00 -2.31
C VAL A 19 -14.55 14.97 -2.29
N ASP A 20 -14.98 15.48 -3.45
CA ASP A 20 -16.08 16.41 -3.53
C ASP A 20 -17.41 15.71 -3.20
N ALA A 21 -17.64 14.52 -3.73
CA ALA A 21 -18.79 13.70 -3.34
C ALA A 21 -18.81 13.39 -1.84
N ALA A 22 -17.66 13.09 -1.24
CA ALA A 22 -17.57 12.88 0.20
C ALA A 22 -17.88 14.15 1.01
N ARG A 23 -17.42 15.32 0.55
CA ARG A 23 -17.74 16.61 1.20
C ARG A 23 -19.22 16.92 1.20
N GLU A 24 -19.89 16.66 0.08
CA GLU A 24 -21.34 16.85 -0.04
C GLU A 24 -22.11 15.99 0.97
N GLN A 25 -21.73 14.72 1.09
CA GLN A 25 -22.40 13.80 2.00
C GLN A 25 -22.10 14.07 3.48
N VAL A 26 -20.85 14.40 3.80
CA VAL A 26 -20.41 14.67 5.18
C VAL A 26 -20.83 16.08 5.65
N GLY A 27 -21.03 17.01 4.75
CA GLY A 27 -21.51 18.37 5.04
C GLY A 27 -20.51 19.27 5.78
N ARG A 28 -19.22 18.91 5.81
CA ARG A 28 -18.15 19.68 6.45
C ARG A 28 -16.81 19.53 5.71
N PRO A 29 -15.85 20.43 5.98
CA PRO A 29 -14.48 20.23 5.50
C PRO A 29 -13.87 18.92 6.00
N LEU A 30 -13.16 18.22 5.10
CA LEU A 30 -12.48 16.96 5.39
C LEU A 30 -11.00 17.21 5.67
N THR A 31 -10.44 16.51 6.63
CA THR A 31 -9.00 16.43 6.87
C THR A 31 -8.30 15.69 5.72
N LEU A 32 -6.99 15.77 5.63
CA LEU A 32 -6.24 15.04 4.61
C LEU A 32 -6.44 13.52 4.73
N ALA A 33 -6.41 13.00 5.97
CA ALA A 33 -6.64 11.58 6.22
C ALA A 33 -8.03 11.14 5.76
N GLU A 34 -9.07 11.90 6.08
CA GLU A 34 -10.43 11.62 5.61
C GLU A 34 -10.54 11.66 4.08
N LYS A 35 -9.92 12.61 3.41
CA LYS A 35 -9.89 12.67 1.94
C LYS A 35 -9.28 11.41 1.33
N ILE A 36 -8.17 10.93 1.90
CA ILE A 36 -7.50 9.71 1.45
C ILE A 36 -8.41 8.51 1.70
N LEU A 37 -8.98 8.37 2.89
CA LEU A 37 -9.84 7.25 3.24
C LEU A 37 -11.11 7.22 2.37
N TYR A 38 -11.81 8.34 2.22
CA TYR A 38 -12.99 8.41 1.35
C TYR A 38 -12.66 8.14 -0.13
N ALA A 39 -11.46 8.52 -0.60
CA ALA A 39 -11.03 8.22 -1.95
C ALA A 39 -10.75 6.71 -2.18
N HIS A 40 -10.50 5.95 -1.12
CA HIS A 40 -10.24 4.51 -1.16
C HIS A 40 -11.43 3.67 -0.67
N LEU A 41 -12.61 4.23 -0.52
CA LEU A 41 -13.80 3.43 -0.24
C LEU A 41 -14.02 2.40 -1.34
N TYR A 42 -14.47 1.21 -0.94
CA TYR A 42 -14.91 0.18 -1.87
C TYR A 42 -16.08 0.70 -2.70
N GLU A 43 -16.07 0.48 -4.00
CA GLU A 43 -16.98 1.12 -4.97
C GLU A 43 -18.47 0.87 -4.69
N GLU A 44 -18.80 -0.24 -4.05
CA GLU A 44 -20.17 -0.60 -3.68
C GLU A 44 -20.60 -0.04 -2.30
N SER A 45 -19.68 0.65 -1.62
CA SER A 45 -19.98 1.26 -0.32
C SER A 45 -20.59 2.64 -0.50
N ASP A 46 -21.73 2.89 0.13
CA ASP A 46 -22.33 4.21 0.14
C ASP A 46 -21.44 5.20 0.90
N ILE A 47 -21.28 6.38 0.32
CA ILE A 47 -20.59 7.47 0.98
C ILE A 47 -21.52 8.04 2.03
N CYS A 48 -21.14 7.95 3.30
CA CYS A 48 -21.89 8.51 4.43
C CYS A 48 -20.93 9.08 5.48
N PRO A 49 -21.42 9.88 6.43
CA PRO A 49 -20.62 10.34 7.56
C PRO A 49 -20.39 9.17 8.53
N PHE A 50 -19.26 8.51 8.41
CA PHE A 50 -18.87 7.41 9.29
C PHE A 50 -18.51 7.89 10.69
N ARG A 51 -18.95 7.15 11.71
CA ARG A 51 -18.70 7.43 13.13
C ARG A 51 -17.49 6.64 13.62
N ARG A 52 -16.52 7.39 14.13
CA ARG A 52 -15.28 6.80 14.62
C ARG A 52 -15.54 5.86 15.81
N GLY A 53 -15.04 4.62 15.70
CA GLY A 53 -15.15 3.60 16.73
C GLY A 53 -16.47 2.83 16.74
N GLU A 54 -17.41 3.18 15.87
CA GLU A 54 -18.72 2.54 15.77
C GLU A 54 -18.93 1.85 14.42
N ASP A 55 -18.58 2.52 13.33
CA ASP A 55 -18.87 2.05 11.98
C ASP A 55 -17.71 1.24 11.40
N TYR A 56 -18.02 0.18 10.67
CA TYR A 56 -17.08 -0.61 9.87
C TYR A 56 -17.15 -0.17 8.43
N VAL A 57 -15.98 -0.07 7.81
CA VAL A 57 -15.84 0.45 6.44
C VAL A 57 -14.98 -0.47 5.61
N ASN A 58 -15.39 -0.74 4.38
CA ASN A 58 -14.62 -1.50 3.41
C ASN A 58 -13.78 -0.56 2.54
N PHE A 59 -12.49 -0.84 2.45
CA PHE A 59 -11.56 -0.09 1.63
C PHE A 59 -11.01 -0.94 0.49
N ARG A 60 -10.69 -0.29 -0.61
CA ARG A 60 -9.94 -0.87 -1.72
C ARG A 60 -8.55 -0.23 -1.76
N PRO A 61 -7.51 -0.92 -1.30
CA PRO A 61 -6.15 -0.40 -1.34
C PRO A 61 -5.61 -0.41 -2.77
N ASP A 62 -4.72 0.52 -3.09
CA ASP A 62 -4.01 0.56 -4.37
C ASP A 62 -2.80 -0.37 -4.37
N ARG A 63 -2.21 -0.60 -3.20
CA ARG A 63 -1.01 -1.40 -3.01
C ARG A 63 -0.94 -1.94 -1.59
N VAL A 64 -0.32 -3.10 -1.45
CA VAL A 64 0.07 -3.65 -0.14
C VAL A 64 1.57 -3.50 0.02
N ALA A 65 2.01 -2.76 1.04
CA ALA A 65 3.39 -2.69 1.46
C ALA A 65 3.58 -3.52 2.72
N MET A 66 4.50 -4.46 2.68
CA MET A 66 4.77 -5.39 3.78
C MET A 66 6.20 -5.20 4.28
N GLN A 67 6.37 -5.33 5.58
CA GLN A 67 7.68 -5.49 6.19
C GLN A 67 8.19 -6.91 5.93
N ASP A 68 9.49 -7.10 5.80
CA ASP A 68 10.10 -8.40 5.49
C ASP A 68 9.78 -9.48 6.52
N ALA A 69 9.80 -9.15 7.81
CA ALA A 69 9.51 -10.10 8.89
C ALA A 69 8.07 -10.66 8.81
N THR A 70 7.10 -9.85 8.44
CA THR A 70 5.68 -10.25 8.36
C THR A 70 5.29 -10.73 6.97
N ALA A 71 6.02 -10.33 5.93
CA ALA A 71 5.73 -10.68 4.54
C ALA A 71 5.81 -12.20 4.30
N GLN A 72 6.71 -12.90 4.95
CA GLN A 72 6.87 -14.34 4.82
C GLN A 72 5.57 -15.09 5.20
N MET A 73 4.97 -14.72 6.31
CA MET A 73 3.70 -15.32 6.76
C MET A 73 2.54 -14.94 5.83
N ALA A 74 2.46 -13.69 5.42
CA ALA A 74 1.42 -13.24 4.50
C ALA A 74 1.51 -13.94 3.14
N LEU A 75 2.71 -14.08 2.59
CA LEU A 75 2.95 -14.79 1.33
C LEU A 75 2.65 -16.28 1.44
N LEU A 76 3.04 -16.92 2.56
CA LEU A 76 2.70 -18.32 2.81
C LEU A 76 1.18 -18.53 2.88
N GLN A 77 0.47 -17.68 3.60
CA GLN A 77 -1.00 -17.74 3.67
C GLN A 77 -1.64 -17.53 2.30
N PHE A 78 -1.12 -16.60 1.51
CA PHE A 78 -1.59 -16.35 0.15
C PHE A 78 -1.39 -17.58 -0.75
N MET A 79 -0.22 -18.23 -0.67
CA MET A 79 0.06 -19.47 -1.40
C MET A 79 -0.86 -20.61 -0.97
N ASN A 80 -1.08 -20.78 0.34
CA ASN A 80 -1.96 -21.81 0.89
C ASN A 80 -3.43 -21.57 0.51
N ALA A 81 -3.83 -20.32 0.28
CA ALA A 81 -5.16 -19.99 -0.21
C ALA A 81 -5.37 -20.35 -1.70
N GLY A 82 -4.35 -20.85 -2.39
CA GLY A 82 -4.43 -21.30 -3.79
C GLY A 82 -4.70 -20.17 -4.79
N LYS A 83 -4.44 -18.92 -4.42
CA LYS A 83 -4.62 -17.77 -5.31
C LYS A 83 -3.40 -17.60 -6.22
N SER A 84 -3.63 -17.41 -7.51
CA SER A 84 -2.56 -17.23 -8.50
C SER A 84 -2.08 -15.79 -8.63
N LYS A 85 -2.93 -14.81 -8.28
CA LYS A 85 -2.63 -13.38 -8.36
C LYS A 85 -3.24 -12.63 -7.21
N SER A 86 -2.51 -11.63 -6.70
CA SER A 86 -3.06 -10.64 -5.77
C SER A 86 -3.98 -9.66 -6.49
N ALA A 87 -4.97 -9.12 -5.79
CA ALA A 87 -5.88 -8.11 -6.33
C ALA A 87 -5.17 -6.79 -6.63
N VAL A 88 -4.12 -6.47 -5.89
CA VAL A 88 -3.31 -5.24 -6.03
C VAL A 88 -1.83 -5.59 -5.96
N PRO A 89 -0.95 -4.75 -6.53
CA PRO A 89 0.50 -4.95 -6.41
C PRO A 89 0.94 -5.00 -4.95
N ALA A 90 1.88 -5.91 -4.64
CA ALA A 90 2.45 -6.03 -3.31
C ALA A 90 3.96 -5.80 -3.37
N THR A 91 4.51 -5.16 -2.35
CA THR A 91 5.94 -4.92 -2.19
C THR A 91 6.39 -5.30 -0.79
N VAL A 92 7.60 -5.83 -0.70
CA VAL A 92 8.25 -6.15 0.58
C VAL A 92 9.35 -5.13 0.81
N HIS A 93 9.37 -4.54 1.99
CA HIS A 93 10.33 -3.55 2.40
C HIS A 93 11.09 -4.05 3.63
N CYS A 94 12.41 -4.08 3.53
CA CYS A 94 13.27 -4.35 4.68
C CYS A 94 13.35 -3.08 5.53
N ASP A 95 13.17 -3.23 6.83
CA ASP A 95 13.26 -2.13 7.80
C ASP A 95 14.63 -2.06 8.50
N HIS A 96 15.61 -2.77 7.97
CA HIS A 96 16.95 -2.79 8.52
C HIS A 96 17.61 -1.42 8.43
N LEU A 97 18.19 -0.98 9.55
CA LEU A 97 18.90 0.28 9.61
C LEU A 97 20.20 0.21 8.79
N ILE A 98 20.31 1.12 7.84
CA ILE A 98 21.51 1.33 7.05
C ILE A 98 22.17 2.62 7.55
N GLN A 99 23.43 2.54 7.98
CA GLN A 99 24.11 3.73 8.53
C GLN A 99 24.53 4.74 7.47
N ALA A 100 24.55 4.37 6.21
CA ALA A 100 24.90 5.24 5.08
C ALA A 100 26.24 6.02 5.25
N ASN A 101 27.18 5.49 6.06
CA ASN A 101 28.44 6.14 6.34
C ASN A 101 29.44 6.06 5.19
N MET A 102 29.38 4.97 4.40
CA MET A 102 30.30 4.68 3.32
C MET A 102 29.68 4.85 1.92
N GLY A 103 28.42 5.20 1.88
CA GLY A 103 27.65 5.38 0.65
C GLY A 103 26.71 4.23 0.34
N ALA A 104 25.64 4.55 -0.35
CA ALA A 104 24.48 3.67 -0.55
C ALA A 104 24.84 2.29 -1.14
N LYS A 105 25.78 2.21 -2.06
CA LYS A 105 26.18 0.93 -2.67
C LYS A 105 26.82 -0.04 -1.67
N THR A 106 27.70 0.48 -0.81
CA THR A 106 28.39 -0.34 0.21
C THR A 106 27.42 -0.77 1.30
N ASP A 107 26.55 0.12 1.71
CA ASP A 107 25.54 -0.15 2.74
C ASP A 107 24.51 -1.20 2.26
N ILE A 108 24.08 -1.12 0.98
CA ILE A 108 23.20 -2.12 0.36
C ILE A 108 23.90 -3.48 0.27
N ALA A 109 25.18 -3.53 -0.11
CA ALA A 109 25.92 -4.77 -0.14
C ALA A 109 26.02 -5.42 1.26
N CYS A 110 26.23 -4.63 2.29
CA CYS A 110 26.21 -5.10 3.68
C CYS A 110 24.82 -5.63 4.09
N LEU A 111 23.76 -4.93 3.74
CA LEU A 111 22.38 -5.35 4.00
C LEU A 111 22.07 -6.70 3.33
N LEU A 112 22.41 -6.86 2.06
CA LEU A 112 22.19 -8.10 1.31
C LEU A 112 22.98 -9.29 1.87
N TYR A 113 24.13 -9.03 2.47
CA TYR A 113 24.90 -10.07 3.14
C TYR A 113 24.24 -10.52 4.45
N THR A 114 23.68 -9.58 5.23
CA THR A 114 23.08 -9.85 6.53
C THR A 114 21.62 -10.36 6.43
N SER A 115 20.91 -10.00 5.38
CA SER A 115 19.52 -10.41 5.15
C SER A 115 19.31 -10.89 3.70
N PRO A 116 19.98 -11.98 3.28
CA PRO A 116 19.92 -12.45 1.92
C PRO A 116 18.52 -12.97 1.58
N SER A 117 17.85 -12.36 0.63
CA SER A 117 16.61 -12.85 0.02
C SER A 117 16.94 -13.57 -1.30
N PRO A 118 16.25 -14.66 -1.65
CA PRO A 118 16.40 -15.28 -2.96
C PRO A 118 16.14 -14.33 -4.13
N ARG A 119 15.28 -13.34 -3.93
CA ARG A 119 14.99 -12.31 -4.94
C ARG A 119 16.17 -11.35 -5.13
N ASP A 120 16.90 -11.04 -4.07
CA ASP A 120 18.03 -10.12 -4.12
C ASP A 120 19.27 -10.76 -4.81
N ARG A 121 19.30 -12.09 -4.87
CA ARG A 121 20.33 -12.85 -5.59
C ARG A 121 20.05 -13.00 -7.09
N SER A 122 18.83 -12.77 -7.53
CA SER A 122 18.44 -12.91 -8.94
C SER A 122 18.64 -11.65 -9.78
N VAL A 123 19.25 -10.63 -9.20
CA VAL A 123 19.66 -9.41 -9.90
C VAL A 123 21.15 -9.52 -10.23
N SER A 124 21.47 -10.42 -11.13
CA SER A 124 22.76 -10.48 -11.81
C SER A 124 22.54 -10.39 -13.33
#